data_82f1d8931f2a899b4b9bdc99eaf192ee
#
_entry.id   82f1d8931f2a899b4b9bdc99eaf192ee
#
_cell.length_a   1.000
_cell.length_b   1.000
_cell.length_c   1.000
_cell.angle_alpha   90.00
_cell.angle_beta   90.00
_cell.angle_gamma   90.00
#
_symmetry.space_group_name_H-M   'P 1'
#
loop_
_entity.id
_entity.type
_entity.pdbx_description
1 polymer ?
#
loop_
_entity_poly.entity_id
_entity_poly.type
_entity_poly.pdbx_seq_one_letter_code
_entity_poly.pdbx_strand_id
1 'polypeptide(L)'
;MKRIICLSILVVWATLTFAQSRGSLHVDQDSRIESLIAKQRSLYKVDSSFNGYRIHIFMEIGNEALDNAKKVKSRFEWAFPDIPIYLTYVEPHFRLRAGDFRNRVEAEKCLRLIKPKFKEAFVTADMIYQPKVDLYKNEE
;
A
#
# COMPACT_ATOMS: atom_id res chain seq x y z
N MET A 1 -43.18 28.09 39.58
CA MET A 1 -41.76 27.90 39.87
C MET A 1 -41.13 26.78 39.03
N LYS A 2 -41.66 25.55 39.00
CA LYS A 2 -41.07 24.43 38.22
C LYS A 2 -40.93 24.72 36.71
N ARG A 3 -41.91 25.40 36.07
CA ARG A 3 -41.86 25.75 34.62
C ARG A 3 -40.76 26.77 34.29
N ILE A 4 -40.49 27.71 35.20
CA ILE A 4 -39.43 28.72 35.00
C ILE A 4 -38.04 28.07 35.12
N ILE A 5 -37.88 27.10 36.02
CA ILE A 5 -36.63 26.35 36.20
C ILE A 5 -36.35 25.49 34.98
N CYS A 6 -37.35 24.83 34.38
CA CYS A 6 -37.17 24.06 33.14
C CYS A 6 -36.76 24.95 31.95
N LEU A 7 -37.34 26.15 31.85
CA LEU A 7 -36.99 27.11 30.80
C LEU A 7 -35.54 27.61 30.92
N SER A 8 -35.08 27.90 32.15
CA SER A 8 -33.71 28.35 32.39
C SER A 8 -32.67 27.26 32.06
N ILE A 9 -32.96 25.99 32.39
CA ILE A 9 -32.07 24.86 32.03
C ILE A 9 -31.98 24.68 30.53
N LEU A 10 -33.09 24.85 29.79
CA LEU A 10 -33.10 24.71 28.32
C LEU A 10 -32.29 25.81 27.63
N VAL A 11 -32.33 27.04 28.13
CA VAL A 11 -31.52 28.16 27.64
C VAL A 11 -30.02 27.93 27.86
N VAL A 12 -29.65 27.41 29.05
CA VAL A 12 -28.24 27.09 29.35
C VAL A 12 -27.71 25.99 28.43
N TRP A 13 -28.51 24.98 28.13
CA TRP A 13 -28.11 23.90 27.18
C TRP A 13 -27.93 24.42 25.74
N ALA A 14 -28.76 25.35 25.27
CA ALA A 14 -28.68 25.95 23.94
C ALA A 14 -27.40 26.77 23.76
N THR A 15 -26.85 27.39 24.81
CA THR A 15 -25.60 28.18 24.72
C THR A 15 -24.33 27.31 24.64
N LEU A 16 -24.37 26.05 25.11
CA LEU A 16 -23.21 25.17 25.09
C LEU A 16 -22.89 24.58 23.68
N THR A 17 -23.82 24.67 22.72
CA THR A 17 -23.64 24.09 21.40
C THR A 17 -22.84 24.98 20.43
N PHE A 18 -22.60 26.24 20.73
CA PHE A 18 -21.86 27.17 19.88
C PHE A 18 -20.34 27.20 20.08
N ALA A 19 -19.81 26.40 21.00
CA ALA A 19 -18.38 26.42 21.38
C ALA A 19 -17.45 25.60 20.45
N GLN A 20 -17.95 25.03 19.34
CA GLN A 20 -17.10 24.33 18.36
C GLN A 20 -16.65 25.27 17.24
N SER A 21 -15.72 26.16 17.53
CA SER A 21 -14.98 26.85 16.47
C SER A 21 -14.07 25.83 15.77
N ARG A 22 -14.28 25.62 14.46
CA ARG A 22 -13.34 24.90 13.62
C ARG A 22 -12.00 25.63 13.69
N GLY A 23 -11.01 25.05 14.34
CA GLY A 23 -9.66 25.56 14.33
C GLY A 23 -9.14 25.57 12.88
N SER A 24 -8.79 26.73 12.35
CA SER A 24 -8.05 26.83 11.08
C SER A 24 -6.58 26.66 11.39
N LEU A 25 -6.00 25.58 10.85
CA LEU A 25 -4.55 25.39 10.88
C LEU A 25 -3.95 26.30 9.82
N HIS A 26 -3.37 27.42 10.22
CA HIS A 26 -2.55 28.25 9.34
C HIS A 26 -1.10 27.76 9.41
N VAL A 27 -0.65 27.08 8.37
CA VAL A 27 0.74 26.64 8.24
C VAL A 27 1.49 27.74 7.51
N ASP A 28 2.25 28.56 8.25
CA ASP A 28 3.17 29.52 7.67
C ASP A 28 4.47 28.80 7.33
N GLN A 29 4.64 28.44 6.07
CA GLN A 29 5.84 27.78 5.58
C GLN A 29 6.47 28.58 4.44
N ASP A 30 7.80 28.54 4.35
CA ASP A 30 8.57 29.21 3.30
C ASP A 30 8.11 28.66 1.92
N SER A 31 7.83 29.58 0.96
CA SER A 31 7.44 29.25 -0.41
C SER A 31 8.43 28.33 -1.15
N ARG A 32 9.68 28.28 -0.69
CA ARG A 32 10.71 27.35 -1.18
C ARG A 32 10.38 25.90 -0.88
N ILE A 33 9.64 25.64 0.20
CA ILE A 33 9.22 24.26 0.57
C ILE A 33 8.24 23.71 -0.46
N GLU A 34 7.30 24.53 -0.93
CA GLU A 34 6.37 24.12 -1.99
C GLU A 34 7.08 23.77 -3.30
N SER A 35 8.09 24.57 -3.68
CA SER A 35 8.87 24.32 -4.88
C SER A 35 9.69 23.03 -4.77
N LEU A 36 10.25 22.73 -3.59
CA LEU A 36 10.97 21.48 -3.32
C LEU A 36 10.04 20.28 -3.35
N ILE A 37 8.85 20.37 -2.75
CA ILE A 37 7.82 19.31 -2.80
C ILE A 37 7.37 19.06 -4.23
N ALA A 38 7.13 20.11 -5.03
CA ALA A 38 6.76 19.98 -6.44
C ALA A 38 7.87 19.30 -7.25
N LYS A 39 9.13 19.67 -7.04
CA LYS A 39 10.30 19.06 -7.67
C LYS A 39 10.43 17.59 -7.25
N GLN A 40 10.29 17.30 -5.97
CA GLN A 40 10.32 15.92 -5.46
C GLN A 40 9.21 15.07 -6.07
N ARG A 41 7.97 15.58 -6.15
CA ARG A 41 6.84 14.89 -6.80
C ARG A 41 7.10 14.61 -8.29
N SER A 42 7.76 15.53 -9.00
CA SER A 42 8.10 15.32 -10.42
C SER A 42 9.15 14.22 -10.60
N LEU A 43 10.12 14.12 -9.70
CA LEU A 43 11.12 13.06 -9.69
C LEU A 43 10.52 11.69 -9.36
N TYR A 44 9.62 11.63 -8.38
CA TYR A 44 8.91 10.39 -8.01
C TYR A 44 7.97 9.86 -9.11
N LYS A 45 7.49 10.70 -10.02
CA LYS A 45 6.68 10.23 -11.17
C LYS A 45 7.50 9.44 -12.20
N VAL A 46 8.81 9.62 -12.23
CA VAL A 46 9.68 9.00 -13.23
C VAL A 46 10.20 7.64 -12.77
N ASP A 47 10.44 7.46 -11.47
CA ASP A 47 10.95 6.20 -10.93
C ASP A 47 10.48 6.01 -9.47
N SER A 48 9.28 5.47 -9.33
CA SER A 48 8.65 5.25 -8.02
C SER A 48 9.05 3.91 -7.37
N SER A 49 10.18 3.34 -7.77
CA SER A 49 10.71 2.12 -7.17
C SER A 49 11.56 2.45 -5.94
N PHE A 50 11.42 1.68 -4.88
CA PHE A 50 12.23 1.78 -3.66
C PHE A 50 12.55 0.40 -3.10
N ASN A 51 13.53 0.33 -2.21
CA ASN A 51 13.94 -0.91 -1.58
C ASN A 51 12.81 -1.48 -0.73
N GLY A 52 12.46 -2.73 -0.98
CA GLY A 52 11.45 -3.47 -0.27
C GLY A 52 11.67 -4.97 -0.36
N TYR A 53 10.59 -5.73 -0.26
CA TYR A 53 10.63 -7.18 -0.26
C TYR A 53 9.58 -7.74 -1.20
N ARG A 54 9.95 -8.83 -1.91
CA ARG A 54 9.04 -9.65 -2.71
C ARG A 54 9.18 -11.11 -2.30
N ILE A 55 8.18 -11.91 -2.62
CA ILE A 55 8.23 -13.34 -2.45
C ILE A 55 8.66 -13.96 -3.76
N HIS A 56 9.79 -14.63 -3.74
CA HIS A 56 10.26 -15.44 -4.86
C HIS A 56 9.40 -16.71 -4.98
N ILE A 57 8.85 -16.98 -6.17
CA ILE A 57 7.93 -18.09 -6.42
C ILE A 57 8.56 -19.15 -7.31
N PHE A 58 9.32 -18.71 -8.35
CA PHE A 58 9.83 -19.60 -9.38
C PHE A 58 11.06 -19.00 -10.07
N MET A 59 11.99 -19.85 -10.47
CA MET A 59 13.15 -19.50 -11.28
C MET A 59 13.59 -20.69 -12.11
N GLU A 60 13.77 -20.48 -13.40
CA GLU A 60 14.22 -21.53 -14.34
C GLU A 60 15.06 -20.94 -15.47
N ILE A 61 15.89 -21.80 -16.08
CA ILE A 61 16.75 -21.48 -17.23
C ILE A 61 16.39 -22.43 -18.38
N GLY A 62 16.51 -21.97 -19.62
CA GLY A 62 16.36 -22.80 -20.81
C GLY A 62 15.16 -22.44 -21.65
N ASN A 63 14.98 -23.19 -22.75
CA ASN A 63 14.03 -22.87 -23.79
C ASN A 63 12.56 -22.95 -23.36
N GLU A 64 12.24 -23.83 -22.40
CA GLU A 64 10.88 -24.02 -21.86
C GLU A 64 10.61 -23.16 -20.62
N ALA A 65 11.63 -22.48 -20.08
CA ALA A 65 11.54 -21.72 -18.85
C ALA A 65 10.46 -20.62 -18.91
N LEU A 66 10.31 -19.97 -20.06
CA LEU A 66 9.27 -18.94 -20.24
C LEU A 66 7.85 -19.54 -20.16
N ASP A 67 7.61 -20.67 -20.81
CA ASP A 67 6.28 -21.29 -20.83
C ASP A 67 5.94 -21.91 -19.47
N ASN A 68 6.93 -22.51 -18.79
CA ASN A 68 6.78 -22.97 -17.42
C ASN A 68 6.50 -21.80 -16.47
N ALA A 69 7.21 -20.69 -16.60
CA ALA A 69 6.94 -19.48 -15.82
C ALA A 69 5.52 -18.96 -16.04
N LYS A 70 5.02 -18.91 -17.27
CA LYS A 70 3.64 -18.49 -17.58
C LYS A 70 2.61 -19.43 -16.91
N LYS A 71 2.81 -20.74 -16.96
CA LYS A 71 1.94 -21.74 -16.29
C LYS A 71 1.91 -21.51 -14.79
N VAL A 72 3.08 -21.33 -14.18
CA VAL A 72 3.19 -21.06 -12.73
C VAL A 72 2.54 -19.74 -12.37
N LYS A 73 2.73 -18.70 -13.19
CA LYS A 73 2.10 -17.38 -13.03
C LYS A 73 0.58 -17.49 -13.01
N SER A 74 -0.03 -18.11 -14.03
CA SER A 74 -1.49 -18.27 -14.09
C SER A 74 -2.04 -19.07 -12.92
N ARG A 75 -1.33 -20.13 -12.47
CA ARG A 75 -1.70 -20.89 -11.28
C ARG A 75 -1.64 -20.04 -10.01
N PHE A 76 -0.67 -19.13 -9.91
CA PHE A 76 -0.55 -18.23 -8.77
C PHE A 76 -1.66 -17.17 -8.78
N GLU A 77 -1.93 -16.53 -9.91
CA GLU A 77 -2.99 -15.52 -10.07
C GLU A 77 -4.37 -16.09 -9.73
N TRP A 78 -4.63 -17.34 -10.12
CA TRP A 78 -5.86 -18.02 -9.74
C TRP A 78 -5.96 -18.31 -8.23
N ALA A 79 -4.84 -18.64 -7.60
CA ALA A 79 -4.79 -18.99 -6.17
C ALA A 79 -4.76 -17.78 -5.23
N PHE A 80 -4.22 -16.64 -5.69
CA PHE A 80 -3.98 -15.41 -4.94
C PHE A 80 -4.23 -14.17 -5.82
N PRO A 81 -5.48 -13.88 -6.18
CA PRO A 81 -5.82 -12.79 -7.14
C PRO A 81 -5.44 -11.40 -6.62
N ASP A 82 -5.41 -11.21 -5.30
CA ASP A 82 -5.09 -9.91 -4.68
C ASP A 82 -3.60 -9.61 -4.60
N ILE A 83 -2.72 -10.57 -4.93
CA ILE A 83 -1.29 -10.42 -4.83
C ILE A 83 -0.70 -10.26 -6.23
N PRO A 84 -0.10 -9.11 -6.57
CA PRO A 84 0.52 -8.92 -7.88
C PRO A 84 1.69 -9.88 -8.06
N ILE A 85 1.84 -10.42 -9.27
CA ILE A 85 2.96 -11.30 -9.65
C ILE A 85 3.65 -10.77 -10.90
N TYR A 86 4.97 -10.73 -10.85
CA TYR A 86 5.83 -10.16 -11.86
C TYR A 86 6.72 -11.24 -12.46
N LEU A 87 6.67 -11.36 -13.80
CA LEU A 87 7.60 -12.17 -14.58
C LEU A 87 8.72 -11.25 -15.08
N THR A 88 9.95 -11.55 -14.69
CA THR A 88 11.14 -10.82 -15.11
C THR A 88 12.17 -11.77 -15.70
N TYR A 89 12.85 -11.31 -16.75
CA TYR A 89 14.02 -12.00 -17.29
C TYR A 89 15.28 -11.31 -16.79
N VAL A 90 16.10 -12.04 -16.09
CA VAL A 90 17.44 -11.60 -15.67
C VAL A 90 18.40 -12.70 -16.11
N GLU A 91 19.10 -12.42 -17.18
CA GLU A 91 19.92 -13.37 -17.91
C GLU A 91 20.74 -14.28 -16.97
N PRO A 92 20.68 -15.62 -17.14
CA PRO A 92 19.88 -16.39 -18.09
C PRO A 92 18.52 -16.87 -17.56
N HIS A 93 18.01 -16.33 -16.44
CA HIS A 93 16.90 -16.84 -15.67
C HIS A 93 15.58 -16.11 -15.94
N PHE A 94 14.50 -16.87 -16.12
CA PHE A 94 13.13 -16.35 -15.93
C PHE A 94 12.75 -16.48 -14.46
N ARG A 95 12.28 -15.39 -13.87
CA ARG A 95 11.95 -15.29 -12.44
C ARG A 95 10.53 -14.82 -12.24
N LEU A 96 9.80 -15.46 -11.32
CA LEU A 96 8.52 -14.99 -10.82
C LEU A 96 8.67 -14.50 -9.40
N ARG A 97 8.24 -13.26 -9.16
CA ARG A 97 8.23 -12.63 -7.85
C ARG A 97 6.85 -12.06 -7.58
N ALA A 98 6.34 -12.24 -6.36
CA ALA A 98 5.00 -11.83 -5.97
C ALA A 98 5.02 -10.83 -4.82
N GLY A 99 4.07 -9.88 -4.87
CA GLY A 99 3.84 -8.86 -3.86
C GLY A 99 4.85 -7.72 -3.89
N ASP A 100 4.45 -6.60 -3.28
CA ASP A 100 5.27 -5.41 -3.05
C ASP A 100 5.17 -5.04 -1.57
N PHE A 101 6.12 -5.56 -0.76
CA PHE A 101 6.08 -5.40 0.70
C PHE A 101 7.14 -4.40 1.16
N ARG A 102 6.74 -3.43 2.00
CA ARG A 102 7.66 -2.43 2.54
C ARG A 102 8.64 -3.00 3.55
N ASN A 103 8.20 -3.97 4.31
CA ASN A 103 9.02 -4.59 5.33
C ASN A 103 8.97 -6.13 5.25
N ARG A 104 10.01 -6.74 5.80
CA ARG A 104 10.17 -8.21 5.77
C ARG A 104 9.07 -8.94 6.54
N VAL A 105 8.55 -8.33 7.60
CA VAL A 105 7.53 -8.96 8.45
C VAL A 105 6.22 -9.16 7.68
N GLU A 106 5.82 -8.17 6.86
CA GLU A 106 4.66 -8.30 5.98
C GLU A 106 4.86 -9.38 4.92
N ALA A 107 6.03 -9.39 4.28
CA ALA A 107 6.38 -10.42 3.32
C ALA A 107 6.35 -11.83 3.93
N GLU A 108 6.88 -12.02 5.15
CA GLU A 108 6.88 -13.30 5.87
C GLU A 108 5.46 -13.73 6.27
N LYS A 109 4.57 -12.80 6.65
CA LYS A 109 3.15 -13.11 6.90
C LYS A 109 2.49 -13.64 5.64
N CYS A 110 2.69 -12.97 4.51
CA CYS A 110 2.14 -13.39 3.23
C CYS A 110 2.76 -14.72 2.75
N LEU A 111 4.06 -14.92 2.95
CA LEU A 111 4.74 -16.17 2.63
C LEU A 111 4.10 -17.39 3.32
N ARG A 112 3.66 -17.27 4.57
CA ARG A 112 2.98 -18.37 5.30
C ARG A 112 1.68 -18.81 4.61
N LEU A 113 0.98 -17.90 3.94
CA LEU A 113 -0.23 -18.22 3.18
C LEU A 113 0.10 -18.87 1.84
N ILE A 114 1.23 -18.50 1.23
CA ILE A 114 1.65 -18.97 -0.09
C ILE A 114 2.35 -20.35 0.00
N LYS A 115 3.15 -20.58 1.04
CA LYS A 115 4.04 -21.75 1.20
C LYS A 115 3.34 -23.11 1.10
N PRO A 116 2.09 -23.30 1.56
CA PRO A 116 1.38 -24.58 1.37
C PRO A 116 1.19 -24.97 -0.09
N LYS A 117 1.02 -23.99 -1.00
CA LYS A 117 0.83 -24.22 -2.45
C LYS A 117 2.13 -24.09 -3.25
N PHE A 118 3.09 -23.29 -2.77
CA PHE A 118 4.39 -23.03 -3.40
C PHE A 118 5.52 -23.26 -2.39
N LYS A 119 5.92 -24.50 -2.22
CA LYS A 119 6.84 -24.95 -1.16
C LYS A 119 8.23 -24.30 -1.22
N GLU A 120 8.68 -23.95 -2.44
CA GLU A 120 10.01 -23.36 -2.68
C GLU A 120 10.01 -21.83 -2.53
N ALA A 121 8.86 -21.24 -2.23
CA ALA A 121 8.75 -19.78 -2.07
C ALA A 121 9.56 -19.27 -0.86
N PHE A 122 10.20 -18.12 -1.01
CA PHE A 122 10.95 -17.44 0.04
C PHE A 122 10.95 -15.92 -0.14
N VAL A 123 11.17 -15.17 0.94
CA VAL A 123 11.26 -13.69 0.91
C VAL A 123 12.64 -13.28 0.40
N THR A 124 12.66 -12.33 -0.53
CA THR A 124 13.88 -11.71 -1.07
C THR A 124 13.76 -10.20 -1.05
N ALA A 125 14.87 -9.49 -0.85
CA ALA A 125 14.93 -8.05 -1.06
C ALA A 125 14.83 -7.75 -2.56
N ASP A 126 14.05 -6.72 -2.91
CA ASP A 126 13.82 -6.30 -4.28
C ASP A 126 13.43 -4.83 -4.36
N MET A 127 13.53 -4.26 -5.57
CA MET A 127 12.93 -2.97 -5.86
C MET A 127 11.43 -3.16 -6.05
N ILE A 128 10.64 -2.51 -5.22
CA ILE A 128 9.17 -2.58 -5.26
C ILE A 128 8.57 -1.29 -5.77
N TYR A 129 7.37 -1.38 -6.36
CA TYR A 129 6.58 -0.20 -6.68
C TYR A 129 5.78 0.25 -5.47
N GLN A 130 5.55 1.56 -5.39
CA GLN A 130 4.70 2.08 -4.32
C GLN A 130 3.29 1.48 -4.48
N PRO A 131 2.75 0.79 -3.47
CA PRO A 131 1.39 0.29 -3.53
C PRO A 131 0.45 1.48 -3.77
N LYS A 132 -0.50 1.33 -4.68
CA LYS A 132 -1.54 2.33 -4.88
C LYS A 132 -2.33 2.41 -3.58
N VAL A 133 -2.08 3.46 -2.82
CA VAL A 133 -2.89 3.76 -1.64
C VAL A 133 -4.17 4.36 -2.19
N ASP A 134 -5.26 3.61 -2.15
CA ASP A 134 -6.60 4.13 -2.40
C ASP A 134 -6.97 5.03 -1.22
N LEU A 135 -6.55 6.31 -1.31
CA LEU A 135 -6.74 7.32 -0.25
C LEU A 135 -8.22 7.71 -0.07
N TYR A 136 -9.13 7.12 -0.84
CA TYR A 136 -10.56 7.47 -0.84
C TYR A 136 -11.47 6.24 -0.93
N LYS A 137 -11.28 5.27 -0.04
CA LYS A 137 -12.42 4.42 0.29
C LYS A 137 -13.16 5.12 1.42
N ASN A 138 -13.94 6.15 1.06
CA ASN A 138 -14.95 6.70 1.95
C ASN A 138 -15.92 5.55 2.22
N GLU A 139 -15.96 5.11 3.46
CA GLU A 139 -17.03 4.27 3.98
C GLU A 139 -18.32 5.12 3.90
N GLU A 140 -19.24 4.74 2.99
CA GLU A 140 -20.64 5.11 3.05
C GLU A 140 -21.35 4.18 4.03
#